data_6de2455913c1d1b24eb8978f8fbd7cb7
#
_entry.id   6de2455913c1d1b24eb8978f8fbd7cb7
#
_cell.length_a   1.000
_cell.length_b   1.000
_cell.length_c   1.000
_cell.angle_alpha   90.00
_cell.angle_beta   90.00
_cell.angle_gamma   90.00
#
_symmetry.space_group_name_H-M   'P 1'
#
loop_
_entity.id
_entity.type
_entity.pdbx_description
1 polymer ?
#
loop_
_entity_poly.entity_id
_entity_poly.type
_entity_poly.pdbx_seq_one_letter_code
_entity_poly.pdbx_strand_id
1 'polypeptide(L)'
;MPLVFGKSLYLHTLFFTVISLKTYRIDMSKILIIDDEVQIRTLLTRMMELEGYDVCQAGDCRAALKQLELQNPDVVLCDVFLPDGNGVDLVLAIKKAAPNVEVILLTAHGNIPDGVQAIKNGAFDYITKGDDNNKIIPLISRAVEKARMNVRLEKLEKKVGQTYSFDSILGESKVLKDAVSLAQKVSGTDVPVLLTGETGTGKEVFAQAIPYS
;
A
#
# COMPACT_ATOMS: atom_id res chain seq x y z
N MET A 1 9.44 -61.72 -16.84
CA MET A 1 9.73 -60.77 -15.79
C MET A 1 9.72 -59.38 -16.41
N PRO A 2 8.64 -58.60 -16.34
CA PRO A 2 8.66 -57.23 -16.87
C PRO A 2 8.85 -56.22 -15.72
N LEU A 3 9.78 -55.32 -15.93
CA LEU A 3 10.13 -54.18 -15.10
C LEU A 3 8.97 -53.18 -15.00
N VAL A 4 8.45 -53.00 -13.81
CA VAL A 4 7.53 -51.90 -13.46
C VAL A 4 8.38 -50.72 -12.99
N PHE A 5 8.80 -49.86 -13.93
CA PHE A 5 9.36 -48.54 -13.62
C PHE A 5 8.74 -47.53 -14.59
N GLY A 6 7.78 -46.75 -14.14
CA GLY A 6 7.22 -45.73 -15.03
C GLY A 6 6.17 -44.78 -14.45
N LYS A 7 5.65 -44.97 -13.27
CA LYS A 7 4.57 -44.09 -12.75
C LYS A 7 4.97 -43.12 -11.63
N SER A 8 6.13 -43.31 -11.00
CA SER A 8 6.54 -42.47 -9.87
C SER A 8 7.23 -41.16 -10.30
N LEU A 9 7.92 -41.18 -11.46
CA LEU A 9 8.67 -40.00 -11.91
C LEU A 9 7.77 -38.86 -12.45
N TYR A 10 6.65 -39.22 -13.09
CA TYR A 10 5.70 -38.24 -13.62
C TYR A 10 4.91 -37.49 -12.54
N LEU A 11 4.59 -38.17 -11.42
CA LEU A 11 3.90 -37.52 -10.30
C LEU A 11 4.80 -36.50 -9.58
N HIS A 12 6.09 -36.78 -9.45
CA HIS A 12 7.06 -35.87 -8.84
C HIS A 12 7.28 -34.62 -9.69
N THR A 13 7.35 -34.77 -11.01
CA THR A 13 7.55 -33.64 -11.94
C THR A 13 6.31 -32.75 -12.00
N LEU A 14 5.11 -33.35 -12.02
CA LEU A 14 3.84 -32.61 -11.97
C LEU A 14 3.64 -31.89 -10.62
N PHE A 15 4.04 -32.53 -9.51
CA PHE A 15 3.93 -31.92 -8.19
C PHE A 15 4.90 -30.75 -8.01
N PHE A 16 6.13 -30.87 -8.52
CA PHE A 16 7.10 -29.75 -8.55
C PHE A 16 6.64 -28.61 -9.47
N THR A 17 6.05 -28.91 -10.62
CA THR A 17 5.52 -27.89 -11.55
C THR A 17 4.32 -27.17 -10.93
N VAL A 18 3.40 -27.89 -10.26
CA VAL A 18 2.25 -27.30 -9.58
C VAL A 18 2.66 -26.49 -8.33
N ILE A 19 3.67 -26.94 -7.57
CA ILE A 19 4.22 -26.16 -6.46
C ILE A 19 4.95 -24.93 -6.98
N SER A 20 5.72 -25.04 -8.07
CA SER A 20 6.39 -23.89 -8.70
C SER A 20 5.39 -22.86 -9.23
N LEU A 21 4.28 -23.29 -9.81
CA LEU A 21 3.19 -22.40 -10.24
C LEU A 21 2.41 -21.78 -9.07
N LYS A 22 2.33 -22.45 -7.92
CA LYS A 22 1.69 -21.90 -6.73
C LYS A 22 2.57 -20.92 -5.95
N THR A 23 3.90 -21.02 -6.09
CA THR A 23 4.88 -20.14 -5.43
C THR A 23 5.19 -18.92 -6.29
N TYR A 24 4.87 -18.93 -7.57
CA TYR A 24 4.97 -17.81 -8.50
C TYR A 24 3.60 -17.13 -8.68
N ARG A 25 2.88 -16.86 -7.61
CA ARG A 25 2.02 -15.69 -7.59
C ARG A 25 3.00 -14.51 -7.49
N ILE A 26 3.49 -14.04 -8.62
CA ILE A 26 3.99 -12.70 -8.76
C ILE A 26 2.87 -11.84 -8.17
N ASP A 27 3.18 -11.14 -7.12
CA ASP A 27 2.26 -10.19 -6.48
C ASP A 27 2.12 -9.06 -7.49
N MET A 28 1.21 -9.28 -8.47
CA MET A 28 0.99 -8.38 -9.59
C MET A 28 0.38 -7.12 -8.98
N SER A 29 1.04 -5.99 -9.18
CA SER A 29 0.48 -4.74 -8.73
C SER A 29 -0.84 -4.48 -9.41
N LYS A 30 -1.78 -4.01 -8.62
CA LYS A 30 -3.13 -3.72 -9.06
C LYS A 30 -3.30 -2.23 -9.32
N ILE A 31 -3.88 -1.91 -10.46
CA ILE A 31 -4.16 -0.55 -10.90
C ILE A 31 -5.66 -0.35 -11.02
N LEU A 32 -6.18 0.69 -10.39
CA LEU A 32 -7.56 1.15 -10.60
C LEU A 32 -7.57 2.27 -11.63
N ILE A 33 -8.29 2.08 -12.73
CA ILE A 33 -8.48 3.10 -13.77
C ILE A 33 -9.87 3.71 -13.62
N ILE A 34 -9.91 5.03 -13.46
CA ILE A 34 -11.14 5.81 -13.27
C ILE A 34 -11.25 6.82 -14.42
N ASP A 35 -12.24 6.63 -15.27
CA ASP A 35 -12.50 7.47 -16.44
C ASP A 35 -13.93 7.22 -16.89
N ASP A 36 -14.72 8.21 -17.21
CA ASP A 36 -16.09 8.05 -17.66
C ASP A 36 -16.17 7.55 -19.11
N GLU A 37 -15.16 7.88 -19.94
CA GLU A 37 -15.06 7.44 -21.31
C GLU A 37 -14.65 5.96 -21.43
N VAL A 38 -15.59 5.08 -21.76
CA VAL A 38 -15.37 3.64 -21.89
C VAL A 38 -14.21 3.29 -22.82
N GLN A 39 -14.05 4.06 -23.91
CA GLN A 39 -13.00 3.81 -24.90
C GLN A 39 -11.61 4.07 -24.32
N ILE A 40 -11.43 5.19 -23.62
CA ILE A 40 -10.16 5.55 -22.95
C ILE A 40 -9.86 4.54 -21.84
N ARG A 41 -10.84 4.23 -21.01
CA ARG A 41 -10.72 3.25 -19.94
C ARG A 41 -10.29 1.87 -20.46
N THR A 42 -10.89 1.42 -21.58
CA THR A 42 -10.53 0.14 -22.22
C THR A 42 -9.11 0.17 -22.79
N LEU A 43 -8.71 1.27 -23.43
CA LEU A 43 -7.36 1.44 -23.98
C LEU A 43 -6.31 1.37 -22.87
N LEU A 44 -6.49 2.17 -21.81
CA LEU A 44 -5.57 2.20 -20.65
C LEU A 44 -5.49 0.83 -19.97
N THR A 45 -6.63 0.13 -19.83
CA THR A 45 -6.66 -1.23 -19.28
C THR A 45 -5.77 -2.17 -20.08
N ARG A 46 -5.93 -2.21 -21.39
CA ARG A 46 -5.11 -3.07 -22.25
C ARG A 46 -3.63 -2.74 -22.16
N MET A 47 -3.28 -1.45 -22.10
CA MET A 47 -1.89 -1.01 -21.94
C MET A 47 -1.30 -1.55 -20.62
N MET A 48 -2.04 -1.43 -19.52
CA MET A 48 -1.56 -1.88 -18.20
C MET A 48 -1.49 -3.41 -18.09
N GLU A 49 -2.46 -4.12 -18.68
CA GLU A 49 -2.45 -5.59 -18.73
C GLU A 49 -1.25 -6.12 -19.53
N LEU A 50 -0.88 -5.46 -20.64
CA LEU A 50 0.31 -5.81 -21.44
C LEU A 50 1.61 -5.61 -20.66
N GLU A 51 1.66 -4.64 -19.75
CA GLU A 51 2.79 -4.42 -18.84
C GLU A 51 2.77 -5.38 -17.61
N GLY A 52 1.77 -6.25 -17.52
CA GLY A 52 1.69 -7.28 -16.47
C GLY A 52 1.04 -6.81 -15.17
N TYR A 53 0.24 -5.75 -15.20
CA TYR A 53 -0.54 -5.29 -14.06
C TYR A 53 -1.94 -5.95 -14.03
N ASP A 54 -2.47 -6.16 -12.83
CA ASP A 54 -3.88 -6.50 -12.63
C ASP A 54 -4.70 -5.20 -12.61
N VAL A 55 -5.80 -5.14 -13.39
CA VAL A 55 -6.53 -3.88 -13.61
C VAL A 55 -7.99 -4.01 -13.19
N CYS A 56 -8.44 -3.05 -12.40
CA CYS A 56 -9.85 -2.82 -12.12
C CYS A 56 -10.28 -1.45 -12.65
N GLN A 57 -11.59 -1.27 -12.88
CA GLN A 57 -12.13 -0.10 -13.55
C GLN A 57 -13.29 0.52 -12.78
N ALA A 58 -13.43 1.85 -12.91
CA ALA A 58 -14.58 2.60 -12.44
C ALA A 58 -14.91 3.72 -13.46
N GLY A 59 -16.17 4.08 -13.58
CA GLY A 59 -16.63 5.14 -14.49
C GLY A 59 -16.99 6.45 -13.78
N ASP A 60 -16.98 6.47 -12.44
CA ASP A 60 -17.36 7.60 -11.61
C ASP A 60 -16.70 7.53 -10.23
N CYS A 61 -16.78 8.61 -9.45
CA CYS A 61 -16.16 8.70 -8.12
C CYS A 61 -16.73 7.67 -7.14
N ARG A 62 -18.04 7.42 -7.18
CA ARG A 62 -18.71 6.48 -6.27
C ARG A 62 -18.27 5.04 -6.55
N ALA A 63 -18.26 4.65 -7.81
CA ALA A 63 -17.75 3.34 -8.23
C ALA A 63 -16.27 3.18 -7.90
N ALA A 64 -15.46 4.25 -8.05
CA ALA A 64 -14.05 4.27 -7.71
C ALA A 64 -13.79 3.98 -6.23
N LEU A 65 -14.49 4.65 -5.31
CA LEU A 65 -14.33 4.40 -3.87
C LEU A 65 -14.74 2.98 -3.49
N LYS A 66 -15.80 2.44 -4.10
CA LYS A 66 -16.20 1.04 -3.90
C LYS A 66 -15.13 0.06 -4.40
N GLN A 67 -14.54 0.31 -5.59
CA GLN A 67 -13.47 -0.53 -6.11
C GLN A 67 -12.19 -0.42 -5.26
N LEU A 68 -11.89 0.77 -4.73
CA LEU A 68 -10.76 0.98 -3.81
C LEU A 68 -10.83 0.04 -2.60
N GLU A 69 -12.01 -0.03 -1.96
CA GLU A 69 -12.23 -0.91 -0.80
C GLU A 69 -12.18 -2.40 -1.14
N LEU A 70 -12.78 -2.80 -2.28
CA LEU A 70 -12.90 -4.20 -2.66
C LEU A 70 -11.59 -4.78 -3.22
N GLN A 71 -10.85 -3.97 -3.97
CA GLN A 71 -9.72 -4.45 -4.78
C GLN A 71 -8.36 -4.12 -4.17
N ASN A 72 -8.27 -3.13 -3.24
CA ASN A 72 -7.03 -2.65 -2.64
C ASN A 72 -5.94 -2.41 -3.69
N PRO A 73 -6.13 -1.50 -4.66
CA PRO A 73 -5.14 -1.21 -5.70
C PRO A 73 -3.89 -0.56 -5.09
N ASP A 74 -2.74 -0.75 -5.76
CA ASP A 74 -1.50 -0.05 -5.42
C ASP A 74 -1.47 1.36 -5.98
N VAL A 75 -2.03 1.52 -7.20
CA VAL A 75 -2.05 2.79 -7.94
C VAL A 75 -3.43 3.05 -8.49
N VAL A 76 -3.84 4.30 -8.46
CA VAL A 76 -5.05 4.81 -9.11
C VAL A 76 -4.66 5.75 -10.24
N LEU A 77 -5.18 5.48 -11.44
CA LEU A 77 -5.10 6.36 -12.60
C LEU A 77 -6.48 6.97 -12.81
N CYS A 78 -6.63 8.26 -12.57
CA CYS A 78 -7.94 8.91 -12.48
C CYS A 78 -8.07 10.10 -13.44
N ASP A 79 -9.16 10.17 -14.17
CA ASP A 79 -9.51 11.40 -14.88
C ASP A 79 -9.89 12.51 -13.88
N VAL A 80 -9.59 13.75 -14.27
CA VAL A 80 -9.96 14.95 -13.51
C VAL A 80 -11.47 15.20 -13.59
N PHE A 81 -12.07 15.01 -14.76
CA PHE A 81 -13.49 15.28 -14.98
C PHE A 81 -14.29 13.98 -14.93
N LEU A 82 -15.11 13.84 -13.89
CA LEU A 82 -15.98 12.69 -13.70
C LEU A 82 -17.44 13.15 -13.58
N PRO A 83 -18.42 12.32 -13.99
CA PRO A 83 -19.82 12.72 -14.07
C PRO A 83 -20.46 13.09 -12.71
N ASP A 84 -19.92 12.57 -11.62
CA ASP A 84 -20.43 12.74 -10.27
C ASP A 84 -19.47 13.52 -9.35
N GLY A 85 -18.34 14.07 -9.89
CA GLY A 85 -17.38 14.81 -9.10
C GLY A 85 -16.11 15.22 -9.84
N ASN A 86 -15.10 15.66 -9.06
CA ASN A 86 -13.81 16.08 -9.57
C ASN A 86 -12.71 15.14 -9.06
N GLY A 87 -11.87 14.65 -9.98
CA GLY A 87 -10.74 13.77 -9.65
C GLY A 87 -9.74 14.41 -8.68
N VAL A 88 -9.57 15.74 -8.71
CA VAL A 88 -8.68 16.44 -7.77
C VAL A 88 -9.17 16.33 -6.33
N ASP A 89 -10.49 16.40 -6.11
CA ASP A 89 -11.11 16.22 -4.80
C ASP A 89 -11.13 14.75 -4.40
N LEU A 90 -11.32 13.84 -5.36
CA LEU A 90 -11.29 12.40 -5.14
C LEU A 90 -9.93 11.94 -4.58
N VAL A 91 -8.81 12.59 -4.94
CA VAL A 91 -7.49 12.31 -4.36
C VAL A 91 -7.53 12.35 -2.84
N LEU A 92 -8.13 13.40 -2.26
CA LEU A 92 -8.24 13.52 -0.79
C LEU A 92 -9.02 12.37 -0.17
N ALA A 93 -10.13 11.96 -0.78
CA ALA A 93 -10.94 10.86 -0.30
C ALA A 93 -10.16 9.52 -0.37
N ILE A 94 -9.45 9.28 -1.47
CA ILE A 94 -8.60 8.09 -1.64
C ILE A 94 -7.47 8.07 -0.61
N LYS A 95 -6.72 9.18 -0.47
CA LYS A 95 -5.60 9.25 0.48
C LYS A 95 -6.04 9.12 1.93
N LYS A 96 -7.24 9.57 2.27
CA LYS A 96 -7.83 9.37 3.60
C LYS A 96 -8.22 7.91 3.86
N ALA A 97 -8.79 7.23 2.87
CA ALA A 97 -9.21 5.84 2.98
C ALA A 97 -8.05 4.84 2.87
N ALA A 98 -7.09 5.12 1.99
CA ALA A 98 -5.97 4.26 1.66
C ALA A 98 -4.67 5.09 1.46
N PRO A 99 -3.96 5.47 2.54
CA PRO A 99 -2.81 6.40 2.47
C PRO A 99 -1.65 5.90 1.60
N ASN A 100 -1.48 4.59 1.50
CA ASN A 100 -0.39 3.95 0.75
C ASN A 100 -0.64 3.87 -0.76
N VAL A 101 -1.88 4.09 -1.21
CA VAL A 101 -2.24 4.09 -2.63
C VAL A 101 -1.72 5.36 -3.29
N GLU A 102 -0.99 5.22 -4.40
CA GLU A 102 -0.53 6.37 -5.17
C GLU A 102 -1.55 6.74 -6.25
N VAL A 103 -1.83 8.03 -6.42
CA VAL A 103 -2.85 8.54 -7.34
C VAL A 103 -2.18 9.40 -8.41
N ILE A 104 -2.41 9.07 -9.67
CA ILE A 104 -1.99 9.83 -10.84
C ILE A 104 -3.24 10.37 -11.51
N LEU A 105 -3.29 11.69 -11.71
CA LEU A 105 -4.39 12.33 -12.42
C LEU A 105 -4.09 12.47 -13.90
N LEU A 106 -5.08 12.14 -14.72
CA LEU A 106 -5.07 12.37 -16.16
C LEU A 106 -6.07 13.48 -16.52
N THR A 107 -5.72 14.36 -17.43
CA THR A 107 -6.62 15.41 -17.90
C THR A 107 -6.52 15.61 -19.40
N ALA A 108 -7.62 15.88 -20.05
CA ALA A 108 -7.64 16.28 -21.46
C ALA A 108 -7.10 17.73 -21.65
N HIS A 109 -7.28 18.58 -20.62
CA HIS A 109 -6.87 19.99 -20.64
C HIS A 109 -6.07 20.28 -19.37
N GLY A 110 -4.74 20.29 -19.50
CA GLY A 110 -3.83 20.62 -18.39
C GLY A 110 -4.00 22.07 -17.95
N ASN A 111 -4.39 22.25 -16.69
CA ASN A 111 -4.48 23.58 -16.08
C ASN A 111 -3.55 23.57 -14.85
N ILE A 112 -2.71 24.60 -14.75
CA ILE A 112 -1.68 24.70 -13.71
C ILE A 112 -2.29 24.73 -12.29
N PRO A 113 -3.35 25.52 -12.00
CA PRO A 113 -3.98 25.53 -10.69
C PRO A 113 -4.47 24.15 -10.22
N ASP A 114 -5.12 23.38 -11.11
CA ASP A 114 -5.61 22.03 -10.77
C ASP A 114 -4.46 21.05 -10.49
N GLY A 115 -3.40 21.13 -11.28
CA GLY A 115 -2.20 20.33 -11.05
C GLY A 115 -1.55 20.63 -9.69
N VAL A 116 -1.40 21.92 -9.34
CA VAL A 116 -0.87 22.34 -8.03
C VAL A 116 -1.78 21.85 -6.90
N GLN A 117 -3.10 21.96 -7.05
CA GLN A 117 -4.05 21.49 -6.04
C GLN A 117 -4.03 19.98 -5.91
N ALA A 118 -3.95 19.24 -7.01
CA ALA A 118 -3.82 17.79 -7.02
C ALA A 118 -2.61 17.30 -6.20
N ILE A 119 -1.44 17.90 -6.42
CA ILE A 119 -0.21 17.56 -5.68
C ILE A 119 -0.35 17.92 -4.18
N LYS A 120 -0.97 19.07 -3.85
CA LYS A 120 -1.26 19.45 -2.45
C LYS A 120 -2.21 18.44 -1.77
N ASN A 121 -3.16 17.89 -2.52
CA ASN A 121 -4.08 16.85 -2.04
C ASN A 121 -3.42 15.48 -1.89
N GLY A 122 -2.15 15.33 -2.30
CA GLY A 122 -1.37 14.10 -2.17
C GLY A 122 -1.35 13.23 -3.43
N ALA A 123 -1.70 13.76 -4.60
CA ALA A 123 -1.48 13.05 -5.86
C ALA A 123 0.02 12.82 -6.08
N PHE A 124 0.34 11.67 -6.67
CA PHE A 124 1.70 11.31 -7.05
C PHE A 124 2.17 12.17 -8.24
N ASP A 125 1.29 12.34 -9.23
CA ASP A 125 1.55 13.18 -10.39
C ASP A 125 0.24 13.62 -11.07
N TYR A 126 0.38 14.59 -12.00
CA TYR A 126 -0.71 15.16 -12.80
C TYR A 126 -0.22 15.32 -14.24
N ILE A 127 -0.82 14.62 -15.18
CA ILE A 127 -0.40 14.57 -16.58
C ILE A 127 -1.55 14.84 -17.56
N THR A 128 -1.21 15.37 -18.75
CA THR A 128 -2.17 15.64 -19.81
C THR A 128 -2.34 14.39 -20.69
N LYS A 129 -3.59 14.02 -20.99
CA LYS A 129 -3.92 12.94 -21.94
C LYS A 129 -3.42 13.33 -23.35
N GLY A 130 -2.73 12.42 -24.02
CA GLY A 130 -2.38 12.55 -25.45
C GLY A 130 -1.00 13.09 -25.75
N ASP A 131 -0.38 13.91 -24.89
CA ASP A 131 0.94 14.48 -25.19
C ASP A 131 2.10 13.48 -25.04
N ASP A 132 1.94 12.43 -24.25
CA ASP A 132 3.02 11.49 -23.96
C ASP A 132 2.53 10.15 -23.38
N ASN A 133 1.84 9.33 -24.20
CA ASN A 133 1.52 7.93 -23.80
C ASN A 133 2.79 7.16 -23.36
N ASN A 134 3.97 7.54 -23.88
CA ASN A 134 5.23 6.95 -23.49
C ASN A 134 5.69 7.32 -22.06
N LYS A 135 5.10 8.34 -21.44
CA LYS A 135 5.42 8.73 -20.05
C LYS A 135 4.54 8.03 -19.02
N ILE A 136 3.35 7.56 -19.41
CA ILE A 136 2.39 6.94 -18.48
C ILE A 136 2.98 5.67 -17.85
N ILE A 137 3.55 4.78 -18.66
CA ILE A 137 4.10 3.49 -18.18
C ILE A 137 5.25 3.70 -17.18
N PRO A 138 6.30 4.50 -17.48
CA PRO A 138 7.36 4.78 -16.50
C PRO A 138 6.84 5.45 -15.22
N LEU A 139 5.83 6.30 -15.34
CA LEU A 139 5.25 7.00 -14.20
C LEU A 139 4.49 6.03 -13.29
N ILE A 140 3.69 5.14 -13.86
CA ILE A 140 3.00 4.09 -13.12
C ILE A 140 3.99 3.16 -12.43
N SER A 141 5.06 2.74 -13.11
CA SER A 141 6.10 1.90 -12.51
C SER A 141 6.70 2.56 -11.26
N ARG A 142 7.01 3.86 -11.31
CA ARG A 142 7.50 4.63 -10.16
C ARG A 142 6.46 4.76 -9.04
N ALA A 143 5.20 4.96 -9.39
CA ALA A 143 4.10 5.02 -8.41
C ALA A 143 3.90 3.67 -7.71
N VAL A 144 3.94 2.57 -8.44
CA VAL A 144 3.89 1.21 -7.91
C VAL A 144 5.05 0.94 -6.95
N GLU A 145 6.26 1.31 -7.34
CA GLU A 145 7.44 1.15 -6.48
C GLU A 145 7.27 1.91 -5.16
N LYS A 146 6.82 3.16 -5.22
CA LYS A 146 6.55 3.99 -4.03
C LYS A 146 5.46 3.38 -3.16
N ALA A 147 4.34 2.93 -3.73
CA ALA A 147 3.26 2.29 -2.99
C ALA A 147 3.75 1.03 -2.25
N ARG A 148 4.54 0.19 -2.92
CA ARG A 148 5.15 -1.01 -2.32
C ARG A 148 6.13 -0.67 -1.19
N MET A 149 6.93 0.39 -1.35
CA MET A 149 7.83 0.88 -0.29
C MET A 149 7.05 1.33 0.93
N ASN A 150 5.96 2.09 0.77
CA ASN A 150 5.12 2.57 1.86
C ASN A 150 4.51 1.39 2.64
N VAL A 151 3.94 0.40 1.94
CA VAL A 151 3.39 -0.82 2.56
C VAL A 151 4.48 -1.60 3.31
N ARG A 152 5.70 -1.67 2.77
CA ARG A 152 6.82 -2.35 3.42
C ARG A 152 7.26 -1.63 4.69
N LEU A 153 7.35 -0.29 4.66
CA LEU A 153 7.65 0.54 5.83
C LEU A 153 6.61 0.34 6.92
N GLU A 154 5.32 0.43 6.59
CA GLU A 154 4.23 0.21 7.55
C GLU A 154 4.30 -1.19 8.20
N LYS A 155 4.60 -2.23 7.41
CA LYS A 155 4.79 -3.59 7.95
C LYS A 155 6.00 -3.70 8.89
N LEU A 156 7.09 -2.99 8.59
CA LEU A 156 8.27 -2.97 9.44
C LEU A 156 8.01 -2.19 10.74
N GLU A 157 7.36 -1.05 10.66
CA GLU A 157 6.94 -0.25 11.83
C GLU A 157 6.02 -1.05 12.74
N LYS A 158 5.01 -1.74 12.20
CA LYS A 158 4.14 -2.63 12.96
C LYS A 158 4.90 -3.78 13.64
N LYS A 159 5.89 -4.37 12.97
CA LYS A 159 6.73 -5.42 13.57
C LYS A 159 7.58 -4.87 14.71
N VAL A 160 8.18 -3.70 14.52
CA VAL A 160 8.97 -3.03 15.56
C VAL A 160 8.06 -2.70 16.75
N GLY A 161 6.90 -2.10 16.51
CA GLY A 161 5.92 -1.80 17.56
C GLY A 161 5.46 -3.05 18.33
N GLN A 162 5.21 -4.17 17.66
CA GLN A 162 4.86 -5.43 18.33
C GLN A 162 6.02 -6.00 19.17
N THR A 163 7.25 -5.84 18.71
CA THR A 163 8.43 -6.34 19.42
C THR A 163 8.73 -5.50 20.66
N TYR A 164 8.47 -4.21 20.61
CA TYR A 164 8.78 -3.23 21.66
C TYR A 164 7.52 -2.65 22.34
N SER A 165 6.41 -3.38 22.33
CA SER A 165 5.20 -2.99 23.05
C SER A 165 5.34 -3.21 24.55
N PHE A 166 4.57 -2.49 25.36
CA PHE A 166 4.51 -2.74 26.82
C PHE A 166 4.02 -4.16 27.15
N ASP A 167 3.26 -4.79 26.26
CA ASP A 167 2.82 -6.18 26.42
C ASP A 167 3.97 -7.20 26.36
N SER A 168 5.12 -6.82 25.79
CA SER A 168 6.33 -7.63 25.77
C SER A 168 7.09 -7.61 27.10
N ILE A 169 6.76 -6.69 28.02
CA ILE A 169 7.40 -6.56 29.35
C ILE A 169 6.85 -7.63 30.29
N LEU A 170 7.65 -8.66 30.52
CA LEU A 170 7.27 -9.76 31.38
C LEU A 170 7.55 -9.45 32.85
N GLY A 171 6.56 -9.61 33.71
CA GLY A 171 6.70 -9.50 35.16
C GLY A 171 5.38 -9.13 35.84
N GLU A 172 5.21 -9.63 37.09
CA GLU A 172 3.96 -9.45 37.84
C GLU A 172 4.09 -8.57 39.09
N SER A 173 5.28 -8.05 39.36
CA SER A 173 5.48 -7.20 40.53
C SER A 173 4.66 -5.92 40.44
N LYS A 174 4.13 -5.47 41.56
CA LYS A 174 3.35 -4.23 41.65
C LYS A 174 4.15 -3.03 41.13
N VAL A 175 5.42 -2.95 41.48
CA VAL A 175 6.34 -1.86 41.08
C VAL A 175 6.46 -1.81 39.53
N LEU A 176 6.59 -2.97 38.87
CA LEU A 176 6.68 -3.05 37.42
C LEU A 176 5.36 -2.63 36.76
N LYS A 177 4.22 -3.10 37.27
CA LYS A 177 2.89 -2.72 36.77
C LYS A 177 2.62 -1.21 36.92
N ASP A 178 3.02 -0.62 38.03
CA ASP A 178 2.91 0.81 38.25
C ASP A 178 3.83 1.60 37.27
N ALA A 179 5.05 1.13 37.04
CA ALA A 179 5.97 1.73 36.08
C ALA A 179 5.46 1.64 34.63
N VAL A 180 4.93 0.49 34.20
CA VAL A 180 4.30 0.32 32.89
C VAL A 180 3.08 1.26 32.71
N SER A 181 2.21 1.34 33.75
CA SER A 181 1.06 2.24 33.71
C SER A 181 1.46 3.71 33.58
N LEU A 182 2.54 4.12 34.27
CA LEU A 182 3.07 5.48 34.15
C LEU A 182 3.65 5.73 32.78
N ALA A 183 4.44 4.80 32.26
CA ALA A 183 5.06 4.89 30.93
C ALA A 183 3.98 4.97 29.83
N GLN A 184 2.91 4.17 29.91
CA GLN A 184 1.75 4.24 28.98
C GLN A 184 1.06 5.61 28.99
N LYS A 185 0.97 6.27 30.14
CA LYS A 185 0.35 7.62 30.23
C LYS A 185 1.17 8.70 29.54
N VAL A 186 2.49 8.55 29.48
CA VAL A 186 3.38 9.54 28.87
C VAL A 186 3.75 9.22 27.43
N SER A 187 3.54 7.99 26.96
CA SER A 187 3.88 7.56 25.60
C SER A 187 3.16 8.36 24.51
N GLY A 188 1.94 8.85 24.77
CA GLY A 188 1.18 9.71 23.85
C GLY A 188 1.52 11.21 23.93
N THR A 189 2.61 11.59 24.60
CA THR A 189 2.98 13.00 24.82
C THR A 189 4.42 13.27 24.41
N ASP A 190 4.74 14.51 24.07
CA ASP A 190 6.11 14.96 23.75
C ASP A 190 6.96 15.29 25.01
N VAL A 191 6.55 14.83 26.18
CA VAL A 191 7.25 15.12 27.44
C VAL A 191 8.53 14.28 27.55
N PRO A 192 9.67 14.87 27.88
CA PRO A 192 10.92 14.14 28.12
C PRO A 192 10.77 13.15 29.28
N VAL A 193 11.12 11.88 29.07
CA VAL A 193 11.06 10.82 30.08
C VAL A 193 12.46 10.41 30.50
N LEU A 194 12.75 10.47 31.81
CA LEU A 194 13.99 9.96 32.39
C LEU A 194 13.74 8.60 33.05
N LEU A 195 14.41 7.56 32.55
CA LEU A 195 14.38 6.22 33.14
C LEU A 195 15.55 6.01 34.06
N THR A 196 15.29 5.75 35.34
CA THR A 196 16.30 5.48 36.36
C THR A 196 16.16 4.07 36.94
N GLY A 197 17.26 3.47 37.37
CA GLY A 197 17.27 2.13 37.97
C GLY A 197 18.66 1.49 37.87
N GLU A 198 18.86 0.36 38.54
CA GLU A 198 20.11 -0.40 38.53
C GLU A 198 20.41 -0.99 37.14
N THR A 199 21.66 -1.38 36.88
CA THR A 199 22.04 -2.05 35.63
C THR A 199 21.32 -3.40 35.53
N GLY A 200 20.78 -3.74 34.35
CA GLY A 200 20.06 -4.99 34.12
C GLY A 200 18.58 -4.98 34.49
N THR A 201 18.00 -3.88 34.97
CA THR A 201 16.57 -3.78 35.36
C THR A 201 15.61 -3.59 34.18
N GLY A 202 16.06 -3.69 32.92
CA GLY A 202 15.19 -3.58 31.75
C GLY A 202 14.83 -2.17 31.30
N LYS A 203 15.57 -1.13 31.75
CA LYS A 203 15.33 0.26 31.28
C LYS A 203 15.32 0.42 29.77
N GLU A 204 16.15 -0.35 29.08
CA GLU A 204 16.22 -0.34 27.62
C GLU A 204 14.91 -0.79 26.99
N VAL A 205 14.24 -1.80 27.57
CA VAL A 205 12.93 -2.29 27.10
C VAL A 205 11.87 -1.20 27.22
N PHE A 206 11.85 -0.45 28.34
CA PHE A 206 10.97 0.70 28.51
C PHE A 206 11.28 1.82 27.52
N ALA A 207 12.56 2.14 27.31
CA ALA A 207 12.98 3.17 26.37
C ALA A 207 12.57 2.86 24.93
N GLN A 208 12.52 1.58 24.58
CA GLN A 208 12.05 1.10 23.27
C GLN A 208 10.51 1.03 23.19
N ALA A 209 9.81 0.69 24.28
CA ALA A 209 8.37 0.57 24.28
C ALA A 209 7.62 1.93 24.24
N ILE A 210 8.14 2.96 24.91
CA ILE A 210 7.49 4.29 25.00
C ILE A 210 7.18 4.91 23.63
N PRO A 211 8.09 4.93 22.63
CA PRO A 211 7.82 5.55 21.33
C PRO A 211 6.82 4.78 20.44
N TYR A 212 6.53 3.52 20.73
CA TYR A 212 5.71 2.62 19.89
C TYR A 212 4.37 2.23 20.52
N SER A 213 3.90 2.94 21.51
CA SER A 213 2.67 2.63 22.28
C SER A 213 1.53 3.58 21.98
#